data_fb6be2abaeb8648c7df835ecaac2c2a0
#
_entry.id   fb6be2abaeb8648c7df835ecaac2c2a0
#
_cell.length_a   1.000
_cell.length_b   1.000
_cell.length_c   1.000
_cell.angle_alpha   90.00
_cell.angle_beta   90.00
_cell.angle_gamma   90.00
#
_symmetry.space_group_name_H-M   'P 1'
#
loop_
_entity.id
_entity.type
_entity.pdbx_description
1 polymer ?
#
loop_
_entity_poly.entity_id
_entity_poly.type
_entity_poly.pdbx_seq_one_letter_code
_entity_poly.pdbx_strand_id
1 'polypeptide(L)'
;MIISYHGKQFIKLQQGDFTLAYNPISKESKLGTKATRFGSNITLISVRHPDFNGIENTQYGDAQPLLVQGPGSYEQAGVTINGFETRTFIKGEEYINTIYFVAFEGVRYGFLGSLSDPSLDQAIRDFNEDVDVLFVPIGGGDILNPNQAAKVIKSFSPKVIIPFDYGADRDADSLTQFMKEIGAHTEGIDKYVFKSSELDKLTGHLVILNEQ
;
A
#
# COMPACT_ATOMS: atom_id res chain seq x y z
N MET A 1 -9.49 8.34 -10.74
CA MET A 1 -8.51 7.37 -10.23
C MET A 1 -9.14 6.00 -10.11
N ILE A 2 -8.37 4.95 -10.37
CA ILE A 2 -8.80 3.56 -10.21
C ILE A 2 -7.75 2.85 -9.35
N ILE A 3 -8.18 2.19 -8.29
CA ILE A 3 -7.33 1.37 -7.41
C ILE A 3 -7.78 -0.07 -7.53
N SER A 4 -6.84 -1.00 -7.77
CA SER A 4 -7.07 -2.44 -7.72
C SER A 4 -6.00 -3.15 -6.89
N TYR A 5 -6.37 -4.29 -6.31
CA TYR A 5 -5.57 -5.09 -5.40
C TYR A 5 -5.32 -6.47 -6.02
N HIS A 6 -4.06 -6.90 -6.01
CA HIS A 6 -3.60 -8.14 -6.64
C HIS A 6 -2.96 -9.11 -5.63
N GLY A 7 -3.43 -9.03 -4.40
CA GLY A 7 -2.96 -9.88 -3.30
C GLY A 7 -1.74 -9.33 -2.56
N LYS A 8 -1.52 -9.82 -1.35
CA LYS A 8 -0.42 -9.42 -0.46
C LYS A 8 -0.41 -7.91 -0.20
N GLN A 9 0.47 -7.18 -0.86
CA GLN A 9 0.55 -5.72 -0.87
C GLN A 9 0.59 -5.15 -2.29
N PHE A 10 0.27 -5.97 -3.29
CA PHE A 10 0.35 -5.55 -4.68
C PHE A 10 -0.86 -4.70 -5.06
N ILE A 11 -0.62 -3.39 -5.16
CA ILE A 11 -1.61 -2.38 -5.53
C ILE A 11 -1.26 -1.81 -6.91
N LYS A 12 -2.29 -1.60 -7.73
CA LYS A 12 -2.24 -0.81 -8.96
C LYS A 12 -3.07 0.44 -8.80
N LEU A 13 -2.43 1.62 -8.99
CA LEU A 13 -3.12 2.89 -9.19
C LEU A 13 -3.11 3.24 -10.67
N GLN A 14 -4.25 3.66 -11.21
CA GLN A 14 -4.37 4.04 -12.62
C GLN A 14 -5.17 5.33 -12.78
N GLN A 15 -4.64 6.24 -13.64
CA GLN A 15 -5.34 7.45 -14.07
C GLN A 15 -5.03 7.70 -15.54
N GLY A 16 -6.05 7.55 -16.40
CA GLY A 16 -5.84 7.58 -17.85
C GLY A 16 -4.79 6.54 -18.28
N ASP A 17 -3.74 6.99 -18.96
CA ASP A 17 -2.63 6.14 -19.43
C ASP A 17 -1.52 5.98 -18.38
N PHE A 18 -1.60 6.70 -17.26
CA PHE A 18 -0.62 6.59 -16.19
C PHE A 18 -0.95 5.43 -15.25
N THR A 19 0.05 4.60 -14.95
CA THR A 19 -0.05 3.49 -14.00
C THR A 19 1.12 3.51 -13.03
N LEU A 20 0.81 3.43 -11.74
CA LEU A 20 1.76 3.19 -10.66
C LEU A 20 1.50 1.78 -10.09
N ALA A 21 2.55 0.99 -9.97
CA ALA A 21 2.54 -0.30 -9.30
C ALA A 21 3.24 -0.18 -7.94
N TYR A 22 2.64 -0.76 -6.91
CA TYR A 22 3.22 -0.83 -5.57
C TYR A 22 3.37 -2.28 -5.14
N ASN A 23 4.57 -2.66 -4.69
CA ASN A 23 4.93 -3.99 -4.19
C ASN A 23 4.45 -5.15 -5.09
N PRO A 24 4.80 -5.19 -6.39
CA PRO A 24 4.46 -6.31 -7.23
C PRO A 24 5.10 -7.60 -6.70
N ILE A 25 4.37 -8.71 -6.74
CA ILE A 25 4.85 -10.01 -6.30
C ILE A 25 5.77 -10.59 -7.37
N SER A 26 6.98 -11.01 -7.00
CA SER A 26 7.92 -11.63 -7.93
C SER A 26 7.51 -13.07 -8.27
N LYS A 27 7.91 -13.53 -9.46
CA LYS A 27 7.83 -14.95 -9.86
C LYS A 27 8.65 -15.89 -8.92
N GLU A 28 9.59 -15.34 -8.16
CA GLU A 28 10.39 -16.07 -7.17
C GLU A 28 9.71 -16.19 -5.82
N SER A 29 8.59 -15.49 -5.62
CA SER A 29 7.79 -15.57 -4.40
C SER A 29 7.20 -16.98 -4.23
N LYS A 30 7.17 -17.43 -2.97
CA LYS A 30 6.59 -18.73 -2.59
C LYS A 30 5.13 -18.63 -2.15
N LEU A 31 4.49 -17.47 -2.34
CA LEU A 31 3.08 -17.24 -1.95
C LEU A 31 2.07 -18.04 -2.78
N GLY A 32 2.49 -18.59 -3.93
CA GLY A 32 1.59 -19.35 -4.80
C GLY A 32 0.51 -18.53 -5.50
N THR A 33 0.62 -17.20 -5.43
CA THR A 33 -0.34 -16.28 -6.05
C THR A 33 -0.16 -16.24 -7.57
N LYS A 34 -1.27 -15.98 -8.28
CA LYS A 34 -1.25 -15.77 -9.72
C LYS A 34 -0.43 -14.52 -10.04
N ALA A 35 0.59 -14.65 -10.89
CA ALA A 35 1.38 -13.50 -11.32
C ALA A 35 0.54 -12.57 -12.20
N THR A 36 0.12 -11.43 -11.68
CA THR A 36 -0.50 -10.37 -12.46
C THR A 36 0.58 -9.54 -13.14
N ARG A 37 0.44 -9.30 -14.45
CA ARG A 37 1.41 -8.56 -15.27
C ARG A 37 0.75 -7.41 -16.00
N PHE A 38 1.36 -6.23 -15.93
CA PHE A 38 0.96 -5.04 -16.69
C PHE A 38 2.15 -4.08 -16.85
N GLY A 39 2.06 -3.15 -17.78
CA GLY A 39 3.03 -2.05 -17.89
C GLY A 39 2.73 -0.97 -16.85
N SER A 40 3.76 -0.44 -16.19
CA SER A 40 3.65 0.72 -15.31
C SER A 40 4.60 1.85 -15.71
N ASN A 41 4.29 3.07 -15.27
CA ASN A 41 5.18 4.24 -15.41
C ASN A 41 6.13 4.35 -14.21
N ILE A 42 5.62 3.97 -13.03
CA ILE A 42 6.39 3.95 -11.78
C ILE A 42 6.13 2.64 -11.06
N THR A 43 7.19 2.02 -10.53
CA THR A 43 7.09 0.86 -9.65
C THR A 43 7.76 1.19 -8.31
N LEU A 44 6.98 1.11 -7.21
CA LEU A 44 7.46 1.32 -5.85
C LEU A 44 7.65 -0.01 -5.16
N ILE A 45 8.80 -0.18 -4.50
CA ILE A 45 9.17 -1.37 -3.72
C ILE A 45 9.45 -0.94 -2.29
N SER A 46 8.65 -1.39 -1.34
CA SER A 46 8.86 -1.06 0.07
C SER A 46 9.87 -1.97 0.76
N VAL A 47 9.95 -3.24 0.37
CA VAL A 47 10.86 -4.23 0.93
C VAL A 47 11.54 -5.02 -0.18
N ARG A 48 12.85 -5.18 -0.12
CA ARG A 48 13.63 -5.99 -1.08
C ARG A 48 13.50 -7.49 -0.77
N HIS A 49 12.29 -8.02 -0.94
CA HIS A 49 11.98 -9.43 -0.75
C HIS A 49 11.10 -9.92 -1.92
N PRO A 50 11.19 -11.18 -2.37
CA PRO A 50 10.41 -11.69 -3.51
C PRO A 50 8.90 -11.48 -3.43
N ASP A 51 8.34 -11.38 -2.23
CA ASP A 51 6.91 -11.12 -2.03
C ASP A 51 6.49 -9.68 -2.39
N PHE A 52 7.47 -8.77 -2.63
CA PHE A 52 7.22 -7.33 -2.81
C PHE A 52 8.00 -6.67 -3.96
N ASN A 53 8.94 -7.38 -4.61
CA ASN A 53 9.89 -6.78 -5.57
C ASN A 53 9.84 -7.36 -6.99
N GLY A 54 8.67 -7.84 -7.42
CA GLY A 54 8.44 -8.45 -8.72
C GLY A 54 8.39 -7.45 -9.88
N ILE A 55 9.49 -6.72 -10.10
CA ILE A 55 9.63 -5.67 -11.12
C ILE A 55 9.30 -6.21 -12.51
N GLU A 56 9.66 -7.47 -12.79
CA GLU A 56 9.39 -8.16 -14.05
C GLU A 56 7.90 -8.23 -14.41
N ASN A 57 7.03 -8.08 -13.42
CA ASN A 57 5.57 -8.09 -13.61
C ASN A 57 5.00 -6.71 -13.96
N THR A 58 5.81 -5.65 -13.89
CA THR A 58 5.43 -4.28 -14.20
C THR A 58 6.08 -3.72 -15.47
N GLN A 59 6.89 -4.54 -16.14
CA GLN A 59 7.60 -4.24 -17.39
C GLN A 59 6.96 -4.94 -18.61
N TYR A 60 5.62 -5.01 -18.63
CA TYR A 60 4.90 -5.65 -19.73
C TYR A 60 4.84 -4.74 -20.97
N GLY A 61 5.09 -5.33 -22.14
CA GLY A 61 5.22 -4.59 -23.40
C GLY A 61 6.53 -3.78 -23.41
N ASP A 62 6.44 -2.51 -23.86
CA ASP A 62 7.57 -1.58 -23.95
C ASP A 62 7.73 -0.72 -22.68
N ALA A 63 7.01 -1.04 -21.62
CA ALA A 63 7.03 -0.27 -20.38
C ALA A 63 8.40 -0.35 -19.67
N GLN A 64 8.97 0.83 -19.39
CA GLN A 64 10.21 1.01 -18.64
C GLN A 64 9.90 1.91 -17.43
N PRO A 65 9.39 1.33 -16.32
CA PRO A 65 8.99 2.12 -15.16
C PRO A 65 10.19 2.78 -14.48
N LEU A 66 9.98 3.98 -13.92
CA LEU A 66 10.87 4.46 -12.86
C LEU A 66 10.76 3.48 -11.68
N LEU A 67 11.88 2.87 -11.33
CA LEU A 67 11.96 1.99 -10.20
C LEU A 67 12.42 2.76 -8.95
N VAL A 68 11.57 2.78 -7.92
CA VAL A 68 11.87 3.37 -6.61
C VAL A 68 11.95 2.26 -5.57
N GLN A 69 13.14 2.08 -4.99
CA GLN A 69 13.43 1.03 -4.00
C GLN A 69 14.20 1.60 -2.82
N GLY A 70 13.50 2.13 -1.84
CA GLY A 70 14.10 2.63 -0.61
C GLY A 70 13.75 4.07 -0.29
N PRO A 71 14.21 4.57 0.86
CA PRO A 71 13.94 5.94 1.32
C PRO A 71 14.59 6.98 0.42
N GLY A 72 13.99 8.17 0.37
CA GLY A 72 14.44 9.30 -0.44
C GLY A 72 13.29 10.07 -1.06
N SER A 73 13.61 11.11 -1.82
CA SER A 73 12.64 11.93 -2.56
C SER A 73 12.84 11.75 -4.06
N TYR A 74 11.75 11.50 -4.77
CA TYR A 74 11.77 11.22 -6.20
C TYR A 74 10.65 12.00 -6.88
N GLU A 75 10.84 12.35 -8.14
CA GLU A 75 9.82 13.00 -8.95
C GLU A 75 9.89 12.50 -10.39
N GLN A 76 8.74 12.14 -10.96
CA GLN A 76 8.60 11.80 -12.37
C GLN A 76 7.17 12.06 -12.86
N ALA A 77 7.06 12.69 -14.03
CA ALA A 77 5.77 12.90 -14.71
C ALA A 77 4.68 13.53 -13.83
N GLY A 78 5.05 14.49 -12.97
CA GLY A 78 4.13 15.17 -12.07
C GLY A 78 3.73 14.35 -10.82
N VAL A 79 4.39 13.21 -10.60
CA VAL A 79 4.25 12.42 -9.37
C VAL A 79 5.43 12.71 -8.45
N THR A 80 5.15 13.13 -7.24
CA THR A 80 6.16 13.31 -6.18
C THR A 80 6.08 12.15 -5.20
N ILE A 81 7.22 11.58 -4.85
CA ILE A 81 7.33 10.42 -3.96
C ILE A 81 8.34 10.73 -2.86
N ASN A 82 7.94 10.56 -1.60
CA ASN A 82 8.82 10.68 -0.45
C ASN A 82 8.80 9.36 0.32
N GLY A 83 9.99 8.76 0.47
CA GLY A 83 10.18 7.47 1.14
C GLY A 83 10.91 7.65 2.48
N PHE A 84 10.38 7.02 3.53
CA PHE A 84 10.94 7.03 4.89
C PHE A 84 11.27 5.61 5.34
N GLU A 85 12.47 5.43 5.89
CA GLU A 85 12.93 4.13 6.38
C GLU A 85 12.19 3.74 7.66
N THR A 86 11.74 2.49 7.71
CA THR A 86 11.37 1.77 8.92
C THR A 86 11.98 0.38 8.88
N ARG A 87 11.83 -0.41 9.95
CA ARG A 87 12.29 -1.79 10.01
C ARG A 87 11.10 -2.74 9.99
N THR A 88 11.32 -3.90 9.39
CA THR A 88 10.38 -5.02 9.41
C THR A 88 11.13 -6.33 9.50
N PHE A 89 10.40 -7.40 9.85
CA PHE A 89 10.92 -8.74 9.86
C PHE A 89 10.11 -9.62 8.91
N ILE A 90 10.77 -10.54 8.23
CA ILE A 90 10.12 -11.56 7.40
C ILE A 90 10.76 -12.89 7.76
N LYS A 91 9.99 -13.77 8.39
CA LYS A 91 10.47 -15.08 8.87
C LYS A 91 11.72 -14.97 9.76
N GLY A 92 11.79 -13.93 10.60
CA GLY A 92 12.89 -13.69 11.52
C GLY A 92 14.12 -12.99 10.93
N GLU A 93 14.15 -12.69 9.64
CA GLU A 93 15.18 -11.88 9.01
C GLU A 93 14.74 -10.41 8.97
N GLU A 94 15.67 -9.50 9.31
CA GLU A 94 15.42 -8.05 9.32
C GLU A 94 15.56 -7.46 7.92
N TYR A 95 14.61 -6.61 7.55
CA TYR A 95 14.59 -5.86 6.29
C TYR A 95 14.32 -4.38 6.54
N ILE A 96 14.81 -3.55 5.63
CA ILE A 96 14.34 -2.18 5.51
C ILE A 96 12.96 -2.21 4.86
N ASN A 97 11.97 -1.61 5.53
CA ASN A 97 10.70 -1.24 4.95
C ASN A 97 10.69 0.26 4.67
N THR A 98 10.16 0.67 3.53
CA THR A 98 9.99 2.07 3.19
C THR A 98 8.52 2.43 3.19
N ILE A 99 8.14 3.39 4.04
CA ILE A 99 6.85 4.06 3.95
C ILE A 99 6.95 5.09 2.83
N TYR A 100 6.00 5.07 1.90
CA TYR A 100 5.94 6.04 0.81
C TYR A 100 4.74 6.96 0.93
N PHE A 101 4.99 8.27 0.78
CA PHE A 101 3.97 9.26 0.51
C PHE A 101 4.07 9.69 -0.94
N VAL A 102 2.97 9.53 -1.68
CA VAL A 102 2.89 9.80 -3.11
C VAL A 102 1.86 10.88 -3.35
N ALA A 103 2.26 11.98 -3.97
CA ALA A 103 1.33 13.00 -4.45
C ALA A 103 1.15 12.86 -5.96
N PHE A 104 -0.09 12.64 -6.40
CA PHE A 104 -0.44 12.46 -7.79
C PHE A 104 -1.87 12.96 -8.07
N GLU A 105 -2.04 13.82 -9.09
CA GLU A 105 -3.34 14.37 -9.51
C GLU A 105 -4.16 14.99 -8.36
N GLY A 106 -3.48 15.69 -7.45
CA GLY A 106 -4.10 16.35 -6.31
C GLY A 106 -4.55 15.41 -5.19
N VAL A 107 -4.15 14.14 -5.22
CA VAL A 107 -4.43 13.15 -4.18
C VAL A 107 -3.12 12.73 -3.52
N ARG A 108 -3.11 12.63 -2.20
CA ARG A 108 -1.97 12.15 -1.40
C ARG A 108 -2.23 10.74 -0.89
N TYR A 109 -1.38 9.82 -1.31
CA TYR A 109 -1.42 8.41 -0.92
C TYR A 109 -0.35 8.13 0.11
N GLY A 110 -0.68 7.43 1.19
CA GLY A 110 0.26 6.86 2.15
C GLY A 110 0.30 5.35 2.02
N PHE A 111 1.48 4.79 1.75
CA PHE A 111 1.72 3.34 1.69
C PHE A 111 2.62 2.95 2.87
N LEU A 112 2.08 2.23 3.85
CA LEU A 112 2.84 1.86 5.05
C LEU A 112 3.74 0.63 4.86
N GLY A 113 3.59 -0.09 3.75
CA GLY A 113 4.39 -1.29 3.48
C GLY A 113 4.21 -2.37 4.52
N SER A 114 5.30 -3.02 4.85
CA SER A 114 5.35 -4.05 5.89
C SER A 114 5.65 -3.45 7.26
N LEU A 115 5.01 -2.33 7.60
CA LEU A 115 5.19 -1.68 8.91
C LEU A 115 4.90 -2.67 10.05
N SER A 116 5.84 -2.84 10.97
CA SER A 116 5.76 -3.78 12.09
C SER A 116 5.57 -3.08 13.44
N ASP A 117 6.08 -1.86 13.59
CA ASP A 117 5.97 -1.06 14.81
C ASP A 117 5.00 0.11 14.60
N PRO A 118 3.95 0.24 15.43
CA PRO A 118 3.03 1.37 15.35
C PRO A 118 3.64 2.70 15.80
N SER A 119 4.85 2.69 16.38
CA SER A 119 5.58 3.89 16.81
C SER A 119 6.26 4.53 15.62
N LEU A 120 5.65 5.55 15.05
CA LEU A 120 6.21 6.28 13.91
C LEU A 120 7.22 7.33 14.38
N ASP A 121 8.32 7.48 13.65
CA ASP A 121 9.29 8.56 13.85
C ASP A 121 8.68 9.94 13.60
N GLN A 122 9.28 10.98 14.22
CA GLN A 122 8.79 12.36 14.09
C GLN A 122 8.78 12.82 12.63
N ALA A 123 9.81 12.48 11.84
CA ALA A 123 9.86 12.83 10.42
C ALA A 123 8.68 12.27 9.62
N ILE A 124 8.24 11.04 9.93
CA ILE A 124 7.06 10.43 9.31
C ILE A 124 5.79 11.15 9.79
N ARG A 125 5.72 11.48 11.09
CA ARG A 125 4.58 12.21 11.65
C ARG A 125 4.45 13.63 11.08
N ASP A 126 5.55 14.32 10.87
CA ASP A 126 5.54 15.67 10.28
C ASP A 126 5.13 15.65 8.79
N PHE A 127 5.28 14.50 8.13
CA PHE A 127 4.94 14.32 6.71
C PHE A 127 3.53 13.74 6.49
N ASN A 128 2.87 13.25 7.56
CA ASN A 128 1.57 12.60 7.44
C ASN A 128 0.38 13.56 7.32
N GLU A 129 0.63 14.87 7.42
CA GLU A 129 -0.42 15.87 7.24
C GLU A 129 -1.04 15.73 5.86
N ASP A 130 -2.38 15.58 5.82
CA ASP A 130 -3.19 15.53 4.60
C ASP A 130 -3.08 14.25 3.74
N VAL A 131 -2.88 13.06 4.32
CA VAL A 131 -3.03 11.81 3.57
C VAL A 131 -4.51 11.60 3.22
N ASP A 132 -4.81 11.55 1.92
CA ASP A 132 -6.18 11.30 1.45
C ASP A 132 -6.51 9.80 1.49
N VAL A 133 -5.61 8.95 0.97
CA VAL A 133 -5.80 7.50 0.89
C VAL A 133 -4.65 6.80 1.58
N LEU A 134 -4.95 6.04 2.64
CA LEU A 134 -3.95 5.29 3.41
C LEU A 134 -4.07 3.80 3.15
N PHE A 135 -2.98 3.19 2.67
CA PHE A 135 -2.81 1.75 2.57
C PHE A 135 -2.11 1.22 3.81
N VAL A 136 -2.76 0.33 4.56
CA VAL A 136 -2.31 -0.13 5.87
C VAL A 136 -2.25 -1.65 5.97
N PRO A 137 -1.13 -2.25 6.42
CA PRO A 137 -1.04 -3.69 6.66
C PRO A 137 -1.82 -4.06 7.93
N ILE A 138 -2.55 -5.19 7.88
CA ILE A 138 -3.39 -5.63 9.00
C ILE A 138 -3.22 -7.11 9.38
N GLY A 139 -2.32 -7.83 8.70
CA GLY A 139 -2.25 -9.30 8.77
C GLY A 139 -1.63 -9.87 10.05
N GLY A 140 -1.04 -9.04 10.91
CA GLY A 140 -0.38 -9.53 12.14
C GLY A 140 0.95 -10.28 11.88
N GLY A 141 1.45 -10.96 12.90
CA GLY A 141 2.76 -11.62 12.84
C GLY A 141 3.91 -10.61 12.74
N ASP A 142 4.63 -10.62 11.63
CA ASP A 142 5.76 -9.71 11.37
C ASP A 142 5.35 -8.28 11.00
N ILE A 143 4.06 -8.01 10.83
CA ILE A 143 3.50 -6.69 10.50
C ILE A 143 2.44 -6.27 11.51
N LEU A 144 1.89 -5.06 11.37
CA LEU A 144 0.84 -4.57 12.25
C LEU A 144 -0.33 -5.57 12.33
N ASN A 145 -0.78 -5.85 13.55
CA ASN A 145 -2.05 -6.51 13.78
C ASN A 145 -3.21 -5.49 13.68
N PRO A 146 -4.49 -5.94 13.62
CA PRO A 146 -5.65 -5.06 13.47
C PRO A 146 -5.72 -3.91 14.49
N ASN A 147 -5.42 -4.17 15.76
CA ASN A 147 -5.45 -3.14 16.81
C ASN A 147 -4.33 -2.11 16.63
N GLN A 148 -3.12 -2.55 16.28
CA GLN A 148 -1.99 -1.66 15.99
C GLN A 148 -2.27 -0.81 14.75
N ALA A 149 -2.82 -1.41 13.69
CA ALA A 149 -3.21 -0.69 12.47
C ALA A 149 -4.25 0.40 12.77
N ALA A 150 -5.28 0.10 13.57
CA ALA A 150 -6.28 1.08 13.99
C ALA A 150 -5.67 2.26 14.77
N LYS A 151 -4.63 2.02 15.57
CA LYS A 151 -3.89 3.10 16.28
C LYS A 151 -3.11 3.97 15.30
N VAL A 152 -2.39 3.35 14.34
CA VAL A 152 -1.62 4.08 13.33
C VAL A 152 -2.53 4.95 12.46
N ILE A 153 -3.68 4.43 12.01
CA ILE A 153 -4.65 5.17 11.21
C ILE A 153 -5.09 6.46 11.90
N LYS A 154 -5.29 6.44 13.23
CA LYS A 154 -5.69 7.63 13.99
C LYS A 154 -4.66 8.75 13.91
N SER A 155 -3.38 8.45 13.76
CA SER A 155 -2.32 9.46 13.63
C SER A 155 -2.29 10.10 12.24
N PHE A 156 -2.83 9.43 11.22
CA PHE A 156 -2.91 9.93 9.84
C PHE A 156 -4.24 10.63 9.53
N SER A 157 -5.32 10.29 10.23
CA SER A 157 -6.66 10.81 9.97
C SER A 157 -7.07 10.82 8.49
N PRO A 158 -6.87 9.73 7.72
CA PRO A 158 -7.05 9.73 6.28
C PRO A 158 -8.52 9.85 5.90
N LYS A 159 -8.80 10.32 4.67
CA LYS A 159 -10.15 10.34 4.10
C LYS A 159 -10.63 8.93 3.76
N VAL A 160 -9.73 8.10 3.20
CA VAL A 160 -10.00 6.72 2.81
C VAL A 160 -8.96 5.78 3.40
N ILE A 161 -9.40 4.63 3.91
CA ILE A 161 -8.58 3.58 4.48
C ILE A 161 -8.71 2.34 3.60
N ILE A 162 -7.58 1.82 3.12
CA ILE A 162 -7.52 0.57 2.35
C ILE A 162 -6.59 -0.41 3.06
N PRO A 163 -7.12 -1.41 3.76
CA PRO A 163 -6.30 -2.45 4.35
C PRO A 163 -5.73 -3.38 3.26
N PHE A 164 -4.55 -3.91 3.49
CA PHE A 164 -3.92 -4.93 2.65
C PHE A 164 -3.09 -5.91 3.49
N ASP A 165 -2.47 -6.89 2.84
CA ASP A 165 -1.66 -7.95 3.47
C ASP A 165 -2.47 -8.72 4.54
N TYR A 166 -3.65 -9.17 4.15
CA TYR A 166 -4.52 -10.08 4.88
C TYR A 166 -4.91 -11.25 3.96
N GLY A 167 -5.44 -12.33 4.50
CA GLY A 167 -5.88 -13.50 3.72
C GLY A 167 -5.15 -14.77 4.11
N ALA A 168 -5.05 -15.73 3.17
CA ALA A 168 -4.68 -17.12 3.45
C ALA A 168 -3.27 -17.33 4.04
N ASP A 169 -2.33 -16.42 3.80
CA ASP A 169 -0.96 -16.44 4.34
C ASP A 169 -0.79 -15.64 5.64
N ARG A 170 -1.90 -15.17 6.22
CA ARG A 170 -1.99 -14.37 7.43
C ARG A 170 -3.04 -14.92 8.40
N ASP A 171 -3.26 -14.23 9.49
CA ASP A 171 -4.36 -14.52 10.39
C ASP A 171 -5.69 -14.37 9.64
N ALA A 172 -6.44 -15.47 9.49
CA ALA A 172 -7.67 -15.52 8.71
C ALA A 172 -8.75 -14.54 9.22
N ASP A 173 -8.71 -14.19 10.51
CA ASP A 173 -9.68 -13.28 11.13
C ASP A 173 -9.25 -11.80 11.10
N SER A 174 -8.06 -11.50 10.58
CA SER A 174 -7.47 -10.16 10.65
C SER A 174 -8.37 -9.08 10.06
N LEU A 175 -9.02 -9.33 8.93
CA LEU A 175 -9.94 -8.37 8.31
C LEU A 175 -11.18 -8.12 9.16
N THR A 176 -11.78 -9.18 9.71
CA THR A 176 -12.96 -9.07 10.60
C THR A 176 -12.62 -8.32 11.88
N GLN A 177 -11.48 -8.63 12.48
CA GLN A 177 -11.00 -7.93 13.66
C GLN A 177 -10.70 -6.46 13.35
N PHE A 178 -10.09 -6.17 12.22
CA PHE A 178 -9.80 -4.79 11.79
C PHE A 178 -11.07 -3.96 11.64
N MET A 179 -12.08 -4.48 10.95
CA MET A 179 -13.37 -3.81 10.80
C MET A 179 -14.01 -3.50 12.17
N LYS A 180 -13.90 -4.42 13.12
CA LYS A 180 -14.37 -4.21 14.49
C LYS A 180 -13.59 -3.11 15.22
N GLU A 181 -12.24 -3.10 15.09
CA GLU A 181 -11.39 -2.10 15.77
C GLU A 181 -11.62 -0.67 15.27
N ILE A 182 -11.91 -0.49 13.98
CA ILE A 182 -12.20 0.83 13.42
C ILE A 182 -13.69 1.20 13.48
N GLY A 183 -14.57 0.28 13.93
CA GLY A 183 -16.00 0.50 14.03
C GLY A 183 -16.72 0.66 12.69
N ALA A 184 -16.21 0.05 11.61
CA ALA A 184 -16.78 0.10 10.27
C ALA A 184 -17.02 -1.31 9.74
N HIS A 185 -18.03 -1.44 8.87
CA HIS A 185 -18.32 -2.68 8.16
C HIS A 185 -18.65 -2.34 6.70
N THR A 186 -18.01 -3.04 5.77
CA THR A 186 -18.26 -2.89 4.34
C THR A 186 -17.98 -4.21 3.62
N GLU A 187 -18.59 -4.40 2.46
CA GLU A 187 -18.29 -5.53 1.57
C GLU A 187 -17.07 -5.20 0.69
N GLY A 188 -16.39 -6.24 0.23
CA GLY A 188 -15.28 -6.09 -0.72
C GLY A 188 -15.79 -5.70 -2.11
N ILE A 189 -15.04 -4.82 -2.78
CA ILE A 189 -15.27 -4.41 -4.16
C ILE A 189 -14.05 -4.73 -5.02
N ASP A 190 -14.24 -4.99 -6.30
CA ASP A 190 -13.13 -5.38 -7.19
C ASP A 190 -12.20 -4.21 -7.52
N LYS A 191 -12.75 -2.99 -7.58
CA LYS A 191 -11.99 -1.76 -7.87
C LYS A 191 -12.62 -0.58 -7.15
N TYR A 192 -11.77 0.27 -6.58
CA TYR A 192 -12.22 1.56 -6.06
C TYR A 192 -12.00 2.64 -7.11
N VAL A 193 -13.09 3.21 -7.61
CA VAL A 193 -13.09 4.25 -8.64
C VAL A 193 -13.60 5.55 -8.03
N PHE A 194 -12.83 6.64 -8.13
CA PHE A 194 -13.21 7.92 -7.54
C PHE A 194 -12.59 9.11 -8.31
N LYS A 195 -13.16 10.29 -8.09
CA LYS A 195 -12.57 11.60 -8.46
C LYS A 195 -11.98 12.26 -7.21
N SER A 196 -10.89 13.01 -7.36
CA SER A 196 -10.24 13.70 -6.23
C SER A 196 -11.23 14.56 -5.43
N SER A 197 -12.14 15.26 -6.11
CA SER A 197 -13.18 16.10 -5.48
C SER A 197 -14.20 15.33 -4.62
N GLU A 198 -14.30 14.02 -4.77
CA GLU A 198 -15.20 13.19 -3.96
C GLU A 198 -14.60 12.89 -2.60
N LEU A 199 -13.25 12.88 -2.49
CA LEU A 199 -12.52 12.59 -1.26
C LEU A 199 -12.76 13.66 -0.18
N ASP A 200 -13.00 14.91 -0.55
CA ASP A 200 -13.23 16.01 0.41
C ASP A 200 -14.47 15.81 1.29
N LYS A 201 -15.38 14.94 0.88
CA LYS A 201 -16.59 14.58 1.62
C LYS A 201 -16.42 13.38 2.55
N LEU A 202 -15.25 12.74 2.52
CA LEU A 202 -14.97 11.50 3.24
C LEU A 202 -14.08 11.77 4.47
N THR A 203 -14.28 10.95 5.50
CA THR A 203 -13.43 10.92 6.70
C THR A 203 -13.39 9.48 7.19
N GLY A 204 -12.22 8.85 7.15
CA GLY A 204 -12.04 7.48 7.61
C GLY A 204 -12.90 6.45 6.85
N HIS A 205 -13.22 6.71 5.58
CA HIS A 205 -14.05 5.80 4.78
C HIS A 205 -13.28 4.51 4.47
N LEU A 206 -13.81 3.37 4.97
CA LEU A 206 -13.21 2.06 4.74
C LEU A 206 -13.56 1.54 3.36
N VAL A 207 -12.55 1.11 2.61
CA VAL A 207 -12.68 0.42 1.32
C VAL A 207 -11.95 -0.91 1.41
N ILE A 208 -12.67 -2.02 1.23
CA ILE A 208 -12.10 -3.37 1.11
C ILE A 208 -12.01 -3.73 -0.36
N LEU A 209 -10.82 -4.08 -0.82
CA LEU A 209 -10.60 -4.51 -2.21
C LEU A 209 -10.48 -6.02 -2.27
N ASN A 210 -11.23 -6.63 -3.19
CA ASN A 210 -11.07 -8.05 -3.53
C ASN A 210 -9.79 -8.27 -4.31
N GLU A 211 -9.09 -9.37 -4.05
CA GLU A 211 -7.94 -9.81 -4.82
C GLU A 211 -8.37 -10.22 -6.25
N GLN A 212 -7.60 -9.76 -7.27
CA GLN A 212 -7.85 -9.99 -8.70
C GLN A 212 -6.86 -10.98 -9.31
#